data_bdeff0c92ff8ae15b83bb32dfcaf34a1
#
_entry.id   bdeff0c92ff8ae15b83bb32dfcaf34a1
#
_cell.length_a   1.000
_cell.length_b   1.000
_cell.length_c   1.000
_cell.angle_alpha   90.00
_cell.angle_beta   90.00
_cell.angle_gamma   90.00
#
_symmetry.space_group_name_H-M   'P 1'
#
loop_
_entity.id
_entity.type
_entity.pdbx_description
1 polymer ?
#
loop_
_entity_poly.entity_id
_entity_poly.type
_entity_poly.pdbx_seq_one_letter_code
_entity_poly.pdbx_strand_id
1 'polypeptide(L)'
;MGATLGTARIARGIERARSILLWPQAVGPEIARLTRPRTQQGGTLFVEVRDSATAHHLSMQRHHFLKALNALMPDQPVSEIRFSVGSVREPVTAPPPAPLPAPDRARARQLVEGVQSERSPDLRGAALRAAEAVTRARRWREEQGWRPCPVCGEASREQPCRACALTLEDPNVRRAARLLQRWPERLPDLGATLGDSGAGAARFLALRQLEGQLDLLALECVRSGHEDGYREFLAQQADVFMALTLGRTRAQLRPSDRSVLPDSARSVLNAGR
;
A
#
# COMPACT_ATOMS: atom_id res chain seq x y z
N MET A 1 27.13 -12.24 3.44
CA MET A 1 27.17 -11.84 4.87
C MET A 1 26.00 -10.91 5.32
N GLY A 2 25.11 -10.45 4.46
CA GLY A 2 24.01 -9.53 4.83
C GLY A 2 22.75 -10.17 5.44
N ALA A 3 22.48 -11.45 5.18
CA ALA A 3 21.26 -12.12 5.63
C ALA A 3 21.23 -12.47 7.14
N THR A 4 22.38 -12.67 7.76
CA THR A 4 22.49 -13.02 9.18
C THR A 4 22.26 -11.86 10.14
N LEU A 5 22.51 -10.63 9.72
CA LEU A 5 22.27 -9.43 10.55
C LEU A 5 20.78 -9.05 10.64
N GLY A 6 19.99 -9.37 9.62
CA GLY A 6 18.53 -9.14 9.60
C GLY A 6 17.79 -10.07 10.59
N THR A 7 18.13 -11.36 10.58
CA THR A 7 17.52 -12.37 11.46
C THR A 7 17.82 -12.12 12.94
N ALA A 8 19.05 -11.71 13.29
CA ALA A 8 19.41 -11.39 14.66
C ALA A 8 18.73 -10.11 15.20
N ARG A 9 18.40 -9.15 14.35
CA ARG A 9 17.61 -7.97 14.71
C ARG A 9 16.15 -8.30 14.96
N ILE A 10 15.56 -9.13 14.08
CA ILE A 10 14.18 -9.60 14.22
C ILE A 10 14.04 -10.46 15.46
N ALA A 11 14.95 -11.41 15.69
CA ALA A 11 14.96 -12.24 16.89
C ALA A 11 14.97 -11.40 18.17
N ARG A 12 15.89 -10.42 18.27
CA ARG A 12 15.94 -9.47 19.42
C ARG A 12 14.68 -8.61 19.53
N GLY A 13 14.03 -8.26 18.45
CA GLY A 13 12.74 -7.56 18.44
C GLY A 13 11.62 -8.41 19.02
N ILE A 14 11.55 -9.67 18.63
CA ILE A 14 10.56 -10.65 19.13
C ILE A 14 10.81 -10.92 20.62
N GLU A 15 12.05 -11.09 21.03
CA GLU A 15 12.46 -11.28 22.41
C GLU A 15 12.00 -10.14 23.32
N ARG A 16 12.23 -8.88 22.90
CA ARG A 16 11.75 -7.69 23.64
C ARG A 16 10.23 -7.57 23.68
N ALA A 17 9.55 -7.99 22.62
CA ALA A 17 8.10 -7.97 22.57
C ALA A 17 7.48 -9.04 23.49
N ARG A 18 8.17 -10.14 23.74
CA ARG A 18 7.64 -11.28 24.51
C ARG A 18 7.28 -10.90 25.95
N SER A 19 8.13 -10.14 26.64
CA SER A 19 7.85 -9.67 28.02
C SER A 19 6.65 -8.72 28.07
N ILE A 20 6.46 -7.90 27.03
CA ILE A 20 5.31 -6.99 26.89
C ILE A 20 4.03 -7.79 26.67
N LEU A 21 4.06 -8.79 25.79
CA LEU A 21 2.90 -9.63 25.45
C LEU A 21 2.46 -10.54 26.62
N LEU A 22 3.42 -11.05 27.39
CA LEU A 22 3.14 -11.94 28.52
C LEU A 22 2.82 -11.19 29.82
N TRP A 23 3.04 -9.87 29.86
CA TRP A 23 2.75 -9.05 31.03
C TRP A 23 1.34 -9.25 31.60
N PRO A 24 0.24 -9.20 30.80
CA PRO A 24 -1.10 -9.39 31.34
C PRO A 24 -1.32 -10.76 32.01
N GLN A 25 -0.65 -11.79 31.51
CA GLN A 25 -0.71 -13.12 32.11
C GLN A 25 0.07 -13.20 33.43
N ALA A 26 1.19 -12.49 33.52
CA ALA A 26 2.02 -12.47 34.69
C ALA A 26 1.40 -11.71 35.88
N VAL A 27 0.71 -10.60 35.58
CA VAL A 27 0.18 -9.70 36.66
C VAL A 27 -1.33 -9.86 36.90
N GLY A 28 -2.03 -10.53 36.01
CA GLY A 28 -3.49 -10.67 36.06
C GLY A 28 -4.25 -9.46 35.50
N PRO A 29 -5.57 -9.63 35.21
CA PRO A 29 -6.36 -8.66 34.48
C PRO A 29 -6.52 -7.30 35.21
N GLU A 30 -6.60 -7.30 36.53
CA GLU A 30 -6.78 -6.09 37.32
C GLU A 30 -5.56 -5.15 37.23
N ILE A 31 -4.36 -5.70 37.41
CA ILE A 31 -3.13 -4.93 37.33
C ILE A 31 -2.81 -4.57 35.86
N ALA A 32 -3.12 -5.46 34.93
CA ALA A 32 -2.92 -5.20 33.51
C ALA A 32 -3.72 -3.98 33.01
N ARG A 33 -4.89 -3.70 33.57
CA ARG A 33 -5.70 -2.49 33.24
C ARG A 33 -5.06 -1.19 33.73
N LEU A 34 -4.32 -1.26 34.83
CA LEU A 34 -3.68 -0.09 35.48
C LEU A 34 -2.27 0.18 34.97
N THR A 35 -1.71 -0.75 34.18
CA THR A 35 -0.31 -0.77 33.77
C THR A 35 -0.16 -0.94 32.27
N ARG A 36 0.88 -0.33 31.71
CA ARG A 36 1.24 -0.47 30.29
C ARG A 36 2.73 -0.73 30.12
N PRO A 37 3.14 -1.96 29.85
CA PRO A 37 4.54 -2.23 29.52
C PRO A 37 4.92 -1.54 28.21
N ARG A 38 6.04 -0.83 28.19
CA ARG A 38 6.49 -0.02 27.04
C ARG A 38 7.62 -0.64 26.28
N THR A 39 8.67 -0.98 27.01
CA THR A 39 9.89 -1.49 26.39
C THR A 39 10.69 -2.31 27.39
N GLN A 40 11.51 -3.22 26.87
CA GLN A 40 12.52 -3.93 27.63
C GLN A 40 13.91 -3.56 27.12
N GLN A 41 14.79 -3.11 28.01
CA GLN A 41 16.16 -2.74 27.70
C GLN A 41 17.12 -3.26 28.79
N GLY A 42 18.18 -3.94 28.37
CA GLY A 42 19.21 -4.43 29.30
C GLY A 42 18.68 -5.31 30.45
N GLY A 43 17.63 -6.09 30.23
CA GLY A 43 17.00 -6.90 31.27
C GLY A 43 15.98 -6.14 32.13
N THR A 44 15.80 -4.83 31.96
CA THR A 44 14.83 -4.02 32.70
C THR A 44 13.57 -3.84 31.86
N LEU A 45 12.38 -4.19 32.39
CA LEU A 45 11.08 -3.92 31.83
C LEU A 45 10.53 -2.59 32.35
N PHE A 46 10.26 -1.65 31.45
CA PHE A 46 9.68 -0.34 31.79
C PHE A 46 8.16 -0.40 31.63
N VAL A 47 7.45 -0.10 32.73
CA VAL A 47 6.00 -0.18 32.82
C VAL A 47 5.44 1.18 33.23
N GLU A 48 4.58 1.75 32.40
CA GLU A 48 3.83 2.96 32.75
C GLU A 48 2.61 2.60 33.60
N VAL A 49 2.29 3.48 34.53
CA VAL A 49 1.12 3.43 35.41
C VAL A 49 0.40 4.77 35.40
N ARG A 50 -0.87 4.77 35.83
CA ARG A 50 -1.74 5.96 35.76
C ARG A 50 -1.28 7.09 36.67
N ASP A 51 -0.83 6.78 37.87
CA ASP A 51 -0.53 7.74 38.92
C ASP A 51 0.61 7.28 39.82
N SER A 52 1.14 8.20 40.64
CA SER A 52 2.28 7.95 41.52
C SER A 52 1.96 6.99 42.68
N ALA A 53 0.73 6.99 43.18
CA ALA A 53 0.33 6.08 44.27
C ALA A 53 0.33 4.63 43.76
N THR A 54 -0.21 4.40 42.56
CA THR A 54 -0.15 3.11 41.86
C THR A 54 1.30 2.70 41.58
N ALA A 55 2.16 3.63 41.10
CA ALA A 55 3.57 3.35 40.87
C ALA A 55 4.29 2.87 42.15
N HIS A 56 4.05 3.57 43.26
CA HIS A 56 4.62 3.22 44.54
C HIS A 56 4.15 1.85 45.03
N HIS A 57 2.84 1.61 45.03
CA HIS A 57 2.26 0.33 45.46
C HIS A 57 2.78 -0.85 44.63
N LEU A 58 2.81 -0.75 43.33
CA LEU A 58 3.30 -1.81 42.41
C LEU A 58 4.83 -2.01 42.54
N SER A 59 5.58 -0.95 42.86
CA SER A 59 7.02 -1.06 43.14
C SER A 59 7.32 -1.90 44.37
N MET A 60 6.48 -1.86 45.37
CA MET A 60 6.61 -2.72 46.57
C MET A 60 6.39 -4.20 46.22
N GLN A 61 5.52 -4.49 45.26
CA GLN A 61 5.19 -5.85 44.81
C GLN A 61 6.05 -6.34 43.63
N ARG A 62 7.00 -5.54 43.18
CA ARG A 62 7.80 -5.82 41.95
C ARG A 62 8.42 -7.22 41.88
N HIS A 63 8.87 -7.77 43.04
CA HIS A 63 9.45 -9.09 43.09
C HIS A 63 8.46 -10.20 42.78
N HIS A 64 7.21 -10.03 43.17
CA HIS A 64 6.13 -10.95 42.82
C HIS A 64 5.89 -10.98 41.31
N PHE A 65 5.75 -9.83 40.70
CA PHE A 65 5.57 -9.72 39.24
C PHE A 65 6.78 -10.22 38.47
N LEU A 66 7.98 -9.92 38.94
CA LEU A 66 9.21 -10.42 38.34
C LEU A 66 9.27 -11.96 38.36
N LYS A 67 8.93 -12.58 39.47
CA LYS A 67 8.86 -14.03 39.60
C LYS A 67 7.82 -14.63 38.69
N ALA A 68 6.63 -14.06 38.65
CA ALA A 68 5.54 -14.53 37.79
C ALA A 68 5.89 -14.39 36.29
N LEU A 69 6.48 -13.26 35.88
CA LEU A 69 6.88 -13.03 34.51
C LEU A 69 8.00 -13.99 34.08
N ASN A 70 9.00 -14.16 34.91
CA ASN A 70 10.15 -15.06 34.65
C ASN A 70 9.73 -16.54 34.60
N ALA A 71 8.68 -16.94 35.33
CA ALA A 71 8.13 -18.27 35.21
C ALA A 71 7.53 -18.56 33.81
N LEU A 72 7.05 -17.51 33.15
CA LEU A 72 6.54 -17.61 31.76
C LEU A 72 7.65 -17.49 30.69
N MET A 73 8.87 -17.05 31.11
CA MET A 73 9.99 -16.78 30.20
C MET A 73 11.32 -17.33 30.78
N PRO A 74 11.45 -18.65 30.98
CA PRO A 74 12.63 -19.24 31.62
C PRO A 74 13.93 -18.98 30.83
N ASP A 75 13.84 -18.92 29.49
CA ASP A 75 15.00 -18.74 28.61
C ASP A 75 15.59 -17.33 28.63
N GLN A 76 14.79 -16.33 29.06
CA GLN A 76 15.16 -14.91 29.01
C GLN A 76 14.56 -14.13 30.19
N PRO A 77 15.13 -14.32 31.39
CA PRO A 77 14.59 -13.68 32.58
C PRO A 77 14.78 -12.16 32.54
N VAL A 78 13.73 -11.46 32.94
CA VAL A 78 13.79 -10.04 33.25
C VAL A 78 14.47 -9.89 34.62
N SER A 79 15.43 -8.98 34.72
CA SER A 79 16.17 -8.74 35.97
C SER A 79 15.52 -7.66 36.83
N GLU A 80 14.81 -6.73 36.23
CA GLU A 80 14.24 -5.58 36.95
C GLU A 80 12.92 -5.13 36.26
N ILE A 81 11.96 -4.63 37.08
CA ILE A 81 10.76 -3.92 36.60
C ILE A 81 10.80 -2.52 37.19
N ARG A 82 10.68 -1.50 36.32
CA ARG A 82 10.58 -0.10 36.70
C ARG A 82 9.22 0.47 36.34
N PHE A 83 8.54 1.00 37.37
CA PHE A 83 7.27 1.67 37.19
C PHE A 83 7.47 3.19 37.08
N SER A 84 6.84 3.83 36.11
CA SER A 84 6.85 5.27 35.90
C SER A 84 5.44 5.78 35.64
N VAL A 85 5.13 6.99 36.09
CA VAL A 85 3.86 7.62 35.77
C VAL A 85 3.87 8.01 34.29
N GLY A 86 2.85 7.57 33.56
CA GLY A 86 2.72 7.80 32.12
C GLY A 86 1.26 7.85 31.68
N SER A 87 1.05 8.00 30.38
CA SER A 87 -0.28 8.04 29.79
C SER A 87 -0.85 6.62 29.64
N VAL A 88 -1.23 5.98 30.74
CA VAL A 88 -2.09 4.80 30.67
C VAL A 88 -3.50 5.30 30.37
N ARG A 89 -3.83 5.46 29.07
CA ARG A 89 -5.21 5.62 28.66
C ARG A 89 -5.93 4.30 28.91
N GLU A 90 -7.09 4.39 29.54
CA GLU A 90 -8.03 3.27 29.49
C GLU A 90 -8.12 2.80 28.03
N PRO A 91 -8.07 1.48 27.77
CA PRO A 91 -8.38 1.01 26.45
C PRO A 91 -9.77 1.61 26.14
N VAL A 92 -9.78 2.60 25.24
CA VAL A 92 -11.01 3.03 24.62
C VAL A 92 -11.56 1.72 24.07
N THR A 93 -12.64 1.23 24.67
CA THR A 93 -13.40 0.11 24.09
C THR A 93 -13.82 0.64 22.72
N ALA A 94 -12.98 0.37 21.74
CA ALA A 94 -13.32 0.69 20.36
C ALA A 94 -14.71 0.09 20.14
N PRO A 95 -15.67 0.84 19.62
CA PRO A 95 -16.97 0.28 19.27
C PRO A 95 -16.69 -1.00 18.49
N PRO A 96 -17.48 -2.06 18.70
CA PRO A 96 -17.26 -3.32 18.01
C PRO A 96 -17.07 -3.00 16.52
N PRO A 97 -16.04 -3.55 15.89
CA PRO A 97 -15.75 -3.23 14.50
C PRO A 97 -17.02 -3.46 13.68
N ALA A 98 -17.42 -2.47 12.90
CA ALA A 98 -18.57 -2.59 12.03
C ALA A 98 -18.47 -3.90 11.24
N PRO A 99 -19.58 -4.65 11.09
CA PRO A 99 -19.54 -5.92 10.39
C PRO A 99 -18.95 -5.71 8.99
N LEU A 100 -17.96 -6.54 8.67
CA LEU A 100 -17.32 -6.46 7.36
C LEU A 100 -18.35 -6.75 6.26
N PRO A 101 -18.31 -6.04 5.13
CA PRO A 101 -19.21 -6.28 4.01
C PRO A 101 -19.09 -7.72 3.48
N ALA A 102 -20.14 -8.18 2.80
CA ALA A 102 -20.09 -9.49 2.15
C ALA A 102 -18.97 -9.53 1.08
N PRO A 103 -18.28 -10.65 0.91
CA PRO A 103 -17.26 -10.77 -0.13
C PRO A 103 -17.90 -10.71 -1.53
N ASP A 104 -17.18 -10.11 -2.48
CA ASP A 104 -17.52 -10.24 -3.90
C ASP A 104 -17.08 -11.62 -4.40
N ARG A 105 -18.02 -12.58 -4.39
CA ARG A 105 -17.75 -13.95 -4.77
C ARG A 105 -17.43 -14.11 -6.26
N ALA A 106 -18.01 -13.30 -7.13
CA ALA A 106 -17.73 -13.35 -8.56
C ALA A 106 -16.25 -12.97 -8.81
N ARG A 107 -15.81 -11.87 -8.24
CA ARG A 107 -14.43 -11.41 -8.34
C ARG A 107 -13.45 -12.34 -7.60
N ALA A 108 -13.84 -12.91 -6.47
CA ALA A 108 -13.01 -13.91 -5.77
C ALA A 108 -12.75 -15.14 -6.65
N ARG A 109 -13.75 -15.63 -7.37
CA ARG A 109 -13.60 -16.75 -8.33
C ARG A 109 -12.66 -16.37 -9.48
N GLN A 110 -12.78 -15.17 -10.04
CA GLN A 110 -11.86 -14.67 -11.08
C GLN A 110 -10.40 -14.62 -10.59
N LEU A 111 -10.16 -14.16 -9.35
CA LEU A 111 -8.81 -14.11 -8.77
C LEU A 111 -8.16 -15.48 -8.62
N VAL A 112 -8.94 -16.52 -8.44
CA VAL A 112 -8.43 -17.91 -8.30
C VAL A 112 -8.55 -18.72 -9.57
N GLU A 113 -8.94 -18.13 -10.69
CA GLU A 113 -9.12 -18.84 -11.96
C GLU A 113 -7.83 -19.56 -12.41
N GLY A 114 -6.66 -18.93 -12.22
CA GLY A 114 -5.35 -19.54 -12.47
C GLY A 114 -4.98 -20.70 -11.53
N VAL A 115 -5.66 -20.83 -10.41
CA VAL A 115 -5.42 -21.91 -9.41
C VAL A 115 -6.39 -23.11 -9.60
N GLN A 116 -7.31 -23.02 -10.56
CA GLN A 116 -8.28 -24.09 -10.83
C GLN A 116 -7.63 -25.38 -11.31
N SER A 117 -6.45 -25.30 -11.93
CA SER A 117 -5.65 -26.45 -12.36
C SER A 117 -4.91 -27.16 -11.21
N GLU A 118 -4.91 -26.58 -10.00
CA GLU A 118 -4.29 -27.20 -8.83
C GLU A 118 -5.03 -28.47 -8.43
N ARG A 119 -4.28 -29.56 -8.23
CA ARG A 119 -4.83 -30.89 -7.92
C ARG A 119 -5.36 -31.01 -6.50
N SER A 120 -4.78 -30.26 -5.55
CA SER A 120 -5.17 -30.31 -4.14
C SER A 120 -6.48 -29.55 -3.89
N PRO A 121 -7.55 -30.20 -3.44
CA PRO A 121 -8.82 -29.56 -3.08
C PRO A 121 -8.65 -28.58 -1.91
N ASP A 122 -7.75 -28.89 -0.96
CA ASP A 122 -7.50 -28.05 0.21
C ASP A 122 -6.83 -26.73 -0.18
N LEU A 123 -5.87 -26.76 -1.11
CA LEU A 123 -5.22 -25.56 -1.64
C LEU A 123 -6.21 -24.70 -2.42
N ARG A 124 -7.07 -25.30 -3.25
CA ARG A 124 -8.13 -24.56 -3.96
C ARG A 124 -9.10 -23.89 -2.98
N GLY A 125 -9.52 -24.62 -1.95
CA GLY A 125 -10.39 -24.09 -0.90
C GLY A 125 -9.72 -22.94 -0.12
N ALA A 126 -8.44 -23.07 0.22
CA ALA A 126 -7.67 -22.03 0.89
C ALA A 126 -7.51 -20.78 0.02
N ALA A 127 -7.20 -20.96 -1.28
CA ALA A 127 -7.08 -19.85 -2.23
C ALA A 127 -8.41 -19.10 -2.39
N LEU A 128 -9.54 -19.80 -2.47
CA LEU A 128 -10.86 -19.16 -2.56
C LEU A 128 -11.19 -18.36 -1.29
N ARG A 129 -10.95 -18.92 -0.10
CA ARG A 129 -11.13 -18.20 1.17
C ARG A 129 -10.26 -16.94 1.25
N ALA A 130 -8.99 -17.03 0.81
CA ALA A 130 -8.09 -15.89 0.74
C ALA A 130 -8.61 -14.82 -0.24
N ALA A 131 -9.05 -15.22 -1.43
CA ALA A 131 -9.63 -14.30 -2.41
C ALA A 131 -10.92 -13.64 -1.89
N GLU A 132 -11.79 -14.37 -1.20
CA GLU A 132 -12.98 -13.80 -0.55
C GLU A 132 -12.60 -12.79 0.55
N ALA A 133 -11.56 -13.06 1.34
CA ALA A 133 -11.07 -12.13 2.35
C ALA A 133 -10.49 -10.85 1.70
N VAL A 134 -9.74 -10.99 0.60
CA VAL A 134 -9.19 -9.85 -0.16
C VAL A 134 -10.31 -8.99 -0.75
N THR A 135 -11.32 -9.60 -1.39
CA THR A 135 -12.44 -8.83 -1.98
C THR A 135 -13.30 -8.16 -0.92
N ARG A 136 -13.49 -8.80 0.24
CA ARG A 136 -14.18 -8.22 1.41
C ARG A 136 -13.42 -7.01 1.96
N ALA A 137 -12.11 -7.14 2.15
CA ALA A 137 -11.27 -6.04 2.64
C ALA A 137 -11.23 -4.87 1.66
N ARG A 138 -11.22 -5.15 0.35
CA ARG A 138 -11.28 -4.13 -0.69
C ARG A 138 -12.61 -3.37 -0.62
N ARG A 139 -13.74 -4.07 -0.59
CA ARG A 139 -15.06 -3.46 -0.50
C ARG A 139 -15.21 -2.60 0.75
N TRP A 140 -14.75 -3.10 1.89
CA TRP A 140 -14.75 -2.32 3.12
C TRP A 140 -13.94 -1.02 2.99
N ARG A 141 -12.74 -1.07 2.36
CA ARG A 141 -11.94 0.13 2.11
C ARG A 141 -12.67 1.11 1.18
N GLU A 142 -13.29 0.63 0.13
CA GLU A 142 -14.08 1.45 -0.80
C GLU A 142 -15.24 2.14 -0.07
N GLU A 143 -15.97 1.44 0.78
CA GLU A 143 -17.03 1.99 1.64
C GLU A 143 -16.50 3.03 2.66
N GLN A 144 -15.24 2.91 3.08
CA GLN A 144 -14.55 3.90 3.93
C GLN A 144 -13.93 5.06 3.14
N GLY A 145 -14.24 5.21 1.87
CA GLY A 145 -13.76 6.28 1.01
C GLY A 145 -12.32 6.08 0.48
N TRP A 146 -11.77 4.87 0.59
CA TRP A 146 -10.51 4.55 -0.04
C TRP A 146 -10.74 4.35 -1.54
N ARG A 147 -9.84 4.87 -2.36
CA ARG A 147 -9.89 4.73 -3.82
C ARG A 147 -8.59 4.10 -4.33
N PRO A 148 -8.62 3.39 -5.47
CA PRO A 148 -7.40 2.88 -6.06
C PRO A 148 -6.50 4.04 -6.47
N CYS A 149 -5.23 3.98 -6.07
CA CYS A 149 -4.23 4.96 -6.48
C CYS A 149 -4.08 4.93 -8.02
N PRO A 150 -4.10 6.06 -8.72
CA PRO A 150 -4.03 6.09 -10.18
C PRO A 150 -2.67 5.62 -10.72
N VAL A 151 -1.64 5.52 -9.89
CA VAL A 151 -0.29 5.09 -10.27
C VAL A 151 -0.09 3.60 -10.06
N CYS A 152 -0.33 3.09 -8.84
CA CYS A 152 -0.05 1.70 -8.47
C CYS A 152 -1.30 0.82 -8.29
N GLY A 153 -2.50 1.39 -8.32
CA GLY A 153 -3.75 0.67 -8.10
C GLY A 153 -4.07 0.31 -6.65
N GLU A 154 -3.14 0.52 -5.71
CA GLU A 154 -3.35 0.25 -4.30
C GLU A 154 -4.40 1.17 -3.68
N ALA A 155 -5.24 0.61 -2.80
CA ALA A 155 -6.26 1.39 -2.11
C ALA A 155 -5.61 2.43 -1.19
N SER A 156 -6.00 3.71 -1.34
CA SER A 156 -5.49 4.83 -0.55
C SER A 156 -6.59 5.88 -0.35
N ARG A 157 -6.49 6.64 0.73
CA ARG A 157 -7.31 7.85 0.95
C ARG A 157 -6.74 9.06 0.20
N GLU A 158 -5.44 9.09 0.01
CA GLU A 158 -4.72 10.14 -0.73
C GLU A 158 -4.56 9.72 -2.20
N GLN A 159 -4.68 10.69 -3.11
CA GLN A 159 -4.61 10.45 -4.56
C GLN A 159 -3.57 11.40 -5.23
N PRO A 160 -2.42 10.87 -5.64
CA PRO A 160 -1.91 9.51 -5.52
C PRO A 160 -1.57 9.13 -4.07
N CYS A 161 -1.37 7.83 -3.78
CA CYS A 161 -0.95 7.40 -2.45
C CYS A 161 0.43 7.99 -2.10
N ARG A 162 0.73 8.14 -0.81
CA ARG A 162 1.96 8.79 -0.33
C ARG A 162 3.24 8.22 -0.95
N ALA A 163 3.35 6.91 -1.09
CA ALA A 163 4.51 6.28 -1.71
C ALA A 163 4.67 6.70 -3.18
N CYS A 164 3.56 6.68 -3.94
CA CYS A 164 3.57 7.13 -5.34
C CYS A 164 3.84 8.63 -5.45
N ALA A 165 3.30 9.47 -4.56
CA ALA A 165 3.56 10.90 -4.54
C ALA A 165 5.07 11.19 -4.45
N LEU A 166 5.78 10.51 -3.54
CA LEU A 166 7.24 10.63 -3.43
C LEU A 166 7.97 10.13 -4.69
N THR A 167 7.53 9.00 -5.26
CA THR A 167 8.14 8.46 -6.50
C THR A 167 7.95 9.42 -7.69
N LEU A 168 6.81 10.10 -7.79
CA LEU A 168 6.53 11.09 -8.84
C LEU A 168 7.43 12.35 -8.75
N GLU A 169 7.99 12.63 -7.58
CA GLU A 169 8.94 13.75 -7.38
C GLU A 169 10.36 13.40 -7.83
N ASP A 170 10.70 12.12 -7.98
CA ASP A 170 12.04 11.68 -8.39
C ASP A 170 12.42 12.26 -9.76
N PRO A 171 13.57 12.96 -9.87
CA PRO A 171 14.05 13.54 -11.13
C PRO A 171 14.25 12.49 -12.24
N ASN A 172 14.63 11.27 -11.90
CA ASN A 172 14.82 10.19 -12.87
C ASN A 172 13.48 9.73 -13.45
N VAL A 173 12.45 9.64 -12.62
CA VAL A 173 11.07 9.32 -13.04
C VAL A 173 10.54 10.41 -13.96
N ARG A 174 10.74 11.69 -13.63
CA ARG A 174 10.35 12.82 -14.48
C ARG A 174 11.09 12.84 -15.82
N ARG A 175 12.39 12.48 -15.81
CA ARG A 175 13.18 12.35 -17.05
C ARG A 175 12.67 11.19 -17.91
N ALA A 176 12.39 10.04 -17.30
CA ALA A 176 11.80 8.89 -17.96
C ALA A 176 10.42 9.18 -18.56
N ALA A 177 9.58 9.94 -17.86
CA ALA A 177 8.27 10.37 -18.39
C ALA A 177 8.41 11.18 -19.69
N ARG A 178 9.36 12.14 -19.74
CA ARG A 178 9.65 12.90 -20.96
C ARG A 178 10.19 12.04 -22.09
N LEU A 179 10.97 10.99 -21.75
CA LEU A 179 11.47 10.03 -22.73
C LEU A 179 10.31 9.22 -23.33
N LEU A 180 9.37 8.76 -22.51
CA LEU A 180 8.22 7.99 -22.95
C LEU A 180 7.27 8.78 -23.88
N GLN A 181 7.19 10.09 -23.77
CA GLN A 181 6.41 10.94 -24.68
C GLN A 181 6.97 10.92 -26.13
N ARG A 182 8.24 10.62 -26.28
CA ARG A 182 8.88 10.50 -27.61
C ARG A 182 8.97 9.04 -28.09
N TRP A 183 9.29 8.15 -27.15
CA TRP A 183 9.58 6.72 -27.42
C TRP A 183 8.80 5.83 -26.44
N PRO A 184 7.49 5.65 -26.64
CA PRO A 184 6.64 4.85 -25.74
C PRO A 184 7.07 3.38 -25.67
N GLU A 185 7.74 2.87 -26.71
CA GLU A 185 8.28 1.52 -26.81
C GLU A 185 9.39 1.22 -25.80
N ARG A 186 10.01 2.24 -25.20
CA ARG A 186 11.02 2.07 -24.15
C ARG A 186 10.48 1.79 -22.75
N LEU A 187 9.16 1.71 -22.60
CA LEU A 187 8.53 1.43 -21.28
C LEU A 187 9.05 0.12 -20.64
N PRO A 188 9.24 -1.00 -21.36
CA PRO A 188 9.80 -2.22 -20.77
C PRO A 188 11.22 -2.03 -20.22
N ASP A 189 12.07 -1.26 -20.94
CA ASP A 189 13.47 -1.02 -20.55
C ASP A 189 13.57 -0.23 -19.24
N LEU A 190 12.59 0.65 -18.98
CA LEU A 190 12.53 1.44 -17.75
C LEU A 190 12.26 0.59 -16.51
N GLY A 191 11.59 -0.54 -16.66
CA GLY A 191 11.40 -1.50 -15.57
C GLY A 191 12.72 -2.02 -15.02
N ALA A 192 13.68 -2.29 -15.91
CA ALA A 192 15.02 -2.76 -15.51
C ALA A 192 15.85 -1.68 -14.80
N THR A 193 15.65 -0.40 -15.10
CA THR A 193 16.45 0.71 -14.57
C THR A 193 15.83 1.39 -13.35
N LEU A 194 14.51 1.58 -13.31
CA LEU A 194 13.77 2.28 -12.26
C LEU A 194 12.93 1.36 -11.36
N GLY A 195 12.90 0.05 -11.68
CA GLY A 195 11.95 -0.89 -11.10
C GLY A 195 10.51 -0.64 -11.58
N ASP A 196 9.61 -1.59 -11.28
CA ASP A 196 8.22 -1.56 -11.75
C ASP A 196 7.45 -0.33 -11.24
N SER A 197 7.68 0.08 -10.00
CA SER A 197 7.02 1.25 -9.42
C SER A 197 7.48 2.55 -10.07
N GLY A 198 8.78 2.70 -10.36
CA GLY A 198 9.34 3.85 -11.05
C GLY A 198 8.89 3.94 -12.51
N ALA A 199 8.88 2.82 -13.23
CA ALA A 199 8.37 2.74 -14.60
C ALA A 199 6.86 3.06 -14.67
N GLY A 200 6.07 2.52 -13.73
CA GLY A 200 4.64 2.83 -13.60
C GLY A 200 4.37 4.31 -13.30
N ALA A 201 5.18 4.92 -12.42
CA ALA A 201 5.09 6.36 -12.11
C ALA A 201 5.48 7.22 -13.32
N ALA A 202 6.54 6.86 -14.06
CA ALA A 202 6.95 7.55 -15.27
C ALA A 202 5.88 7.49 -16.36
N ARG A 203 5.27 6.31 -16.57
CA ARG A 203 4.14 6.13 -17.48
C ARG A 203 2.94 7.00 -17.09
N PHE A 204 2.58 7.03 -15.81
CA PHE A 204 1.49 7.85 -15.30
C PHE A 204 1.73 9.34 -15.60
N LEU A 205 2.94 9.87 -15.30
CA LEU A 205 3.29 11.26 -15.61
C LEU A 205 3.24 11.55 -17.11
N ALA A 206 3.77 10.65 -17.94
CA ALA A 206 3.74 10.82 -19.39
C ALA A 206 2.30 10.89 -19.91
N LEU A 207 1.42 10.00 -19.46
CA LEU A 207 0.01 9.98 -19.83
C LEU A 207 -0.72 11.25 -19.39
N ARG A 208 -0.52 11.73 -18.16
CA ARG A 208 -1.12 12.97 -17.66
C ARG A 208 -0.71 14.20 -18.47
N GLN A 209 0.57 14.27 -18.85
CA GLN A 209 1.08 15.38 -19.67
C GLN A 209 0.55 15.29 -21.09
N LEU A 210 0.52 14.10 -21.71
CA LEU A 210 -0.05 13.89 -23.02
C LEU A 210 -1.55 14.20 -23.07
N GLU A 211 -2.31 13.80 -22.03
CA GLU A 211 -3.74 14.12 -21.92
C GLU A 211 -3.98 15.64 -22.03
N GLY A 212 -3.26 16.44 -21.21
CA GLY A 212 -3.36 17.89 -21.28
C GLY A 212 -2.91 18.46 -22.63
N GLN A 213 -1.88 17.88 -23.26
CA GLN A 213 -1.43 18.29 -24.60
C GLN A 213 -2.47 17.97 -25.68
N LEU A 214 -3.10 16.78 -25.62
CA LEU A 214 -4.14 16.38 -26.56
C LEU A 214 -5.35 17.28 -26.48
N ASP A 215 -5.77 17.72 -25.29
CA ASP A 215 -6.88 18.65 -25.12
C ASP A 215 -6.58 20.02 -25.75
N LEU A 216 -5.36 20.54 -25.53
CA LEU A 216 -4.93 21.81 -26.14
C LEU A 216 -4.83 21.70 -27.67
N LEU A 217 -4.23 20.63 -28.19
CA LEU A 217 -4.12 20.40 -29.64
C LEU A 217 -5.47 20.23 -30.29
N ALA A 218 -6.40 19.52 -29.65
CA ALA A 218 -7.76 19.37 -30.16
C ALA A 218 -8.46 20.75 -30.27
N LEU A 219 -8.28 21.61 -29.28
CA LEU A 219 -8.81 22.98 -29.29
C LEU A 219 -8.21 23.81 -30.43
N GLU A 220 -6.88 23.74 -30.63
CA GLU A 220 -6.19 24.46 -31.70
C GLU A 220 -6.58 23.93 -33.08
N CYS A 221 -6.79 22.62 -33.27
CA CYS A 221 -7.32 22.08 -34.51
C CYS A 221 -8.69 22.66 -34.85
N VAL A 222 -9.59 22.83 -33.88
CA VAL A 222 -10.90 23.45 -34.12
C VAL A 222 -10.77 24.94 -34.44
N ARG A 223 -9.90 25.68 -33.74
CA ARG A 223 -9.66 27.11 -33.96
C ARG A 223 -9.06 27.42 -35.31
N SER A 224 -8.14 26.58 -35.80
CA SER A 224 -7.49 26.72 -37.09
C SER A 224 -8.37 26.24 -38.27
N GLY A 225 -9.62 25.84 -38.02
CA GLY A 225 -10.47 25.30 -39.06
C GLY A 225 -10.03 23.92 -39.58
N HIS A 226 -9.43 23.13 -38.73
CA HIS A 226 -8.92 21.78 -39.02
C HIS A 226 -7.71 21.76 -39.97
N GLU A 227 -6.83 22.75 -39.87
CA GLU A 227 -5.56 22.78 -40.61
C GLU A 227 -4.80 21.46 -40.51
N ASP A 228 -4.35 20.92 -41.63
CA ASP A 228 -3.75 19.57 -41.71
C ASP A 228 -2.55 19.38 -40.79
N GLY A 229 -1.71 20.40 -40.61
CA GLY A 229 -0.52 20.35 -39.74
C GLY A 229 -0.87 20.10 -38.29
N TYR A 230 -1.86 20.80 -37.73
CA TYR A 230 -2.31 20.58 -36.36
C TYR A 230 -2.96 19.21 -36.17
N ARG A 231 -3.71 18.78 -37.16
CA ARG A 231 -4.38 17.48 -37.15
C ARG A 231 -3.41 16.32 -37.22
N GLU A 232 -2.37 16.42 -38.06
CA GLU A 232 -1.32 15.41 -38.16
C GLU A 232 -0.54 15.29 -36.84
N PHE A 233 -0.20 16.44 -36.23
CA PHE A 233 0.48 16.45 -34.96
C PHE A 233 -0.39 15.90 -33.82
N LEU A 234 -1.69 16.23 -33.78
CA LEU A 234 -2.65 15.64 -32.86
C LEU A 234 -2.70 14.12 -33.02
N ALA A 235 -2.72 13.59 -34.24
CA ALA A 235 -2.73 12.16 -34.52
C ALA A 235 -1.45 11.48 -34.01
N GLN A 236 -0.29 12.10 -34.23
CA GLN A 236 0.99 11.57 -33.74
C GLN A 236 1.03 11.49 -32.20
N GLN A 237 0.57 12.54 -31.51
CA GLN A 237 0.49 12.54 -30.04
C GLN A 237 -0.55 11.53 -29.51
N ALA A 238 -1.66 11.37 -30.21
CA ALA A 238 -2.68 10.38 -29.88
C ALA A 238 -2.14 8.94 -30.00
N ASP A 239 -1.31 8.65 -31.02
CA ASP A 239 -0.66 7.34 -31.15
C ASP A 239 0.28 7.04 -29.97
N VAL A 240 1.03 8.04 -29.50
CA VAL A 240 1.87 7.89 -28.30
C VAL A 240 1.03 7.60 -27.06
N PHE A 241 -0.06 8.36 -26.87
CA PHE A 241 -0.97 8.17 -25.76
C PHE A 241 -1.59 6.77 -25.77
N MET A 242 -2.10 6.32 -26.92
CA MET A 242 -2.68 4.99 -27.10
C MET A 242 -1.64 3.89 -26.85
N ALA A 243 -0.43 4.03 -27.39
CA ALA A 243 0.67 3.07 -27.19
C ALA A 243 0.99 2.90 -25.71
N LEU A 244 1.13 4.00 -24.97
CA LEU A 244 1.37 3.98 -23.52
C LEU A 244 0.18 3.43 -22.74
N THR A 245 -1.05 3.78 -23.12
CA THR A 245 -2.26 3.33 -22.41
C THR A 245 -2.48 1.83 -22.56
N LEU A 246 -2.25 1.30 -23.76
CA LEU A 246 -2.51 -0.11 -24.08
C LEU A 246 -1.27 -1.01 -23.85
N GLY A 247 -0.09 -0.43 -23.61
CA GLY A 247 1.16 -1.18 -23.52
C GLY A 247 1.55 -1.85 -24.83
N ARG A 248 1.26 -1.19 -25.97
CA ARG A 248 1.54 -1.69 -27.32
C ARG A 248 2.53 -0.78 -28.04
N THR A 249 3.18 -1.31 -29.09
CA THR A 249 3.96 -0.47 -30.01
C THR A 249 3.03 0.30 -30.95
N ARG A 250 3.50 1.45 -31.48
CA ARG A 250 2.70 2.24 -32.44
C ARG A 250 2.27 1.42 -33.66
N ALA A 251 3.10 0.49 -34.14
CA ALA A 251 2.79 -0.38 -35.27
C ALA A 251 1.66 -1.40 -34.97
N GLN A 252 1.36 -1.65 -33.70
CA GLN A 252 0.31 -2.58 -33.26
C GLN A 252 -1.02 -1.89 -33.00
N LEU A 253 -1.09 -0.56 -33.12
CA LEU A 253 -2.32 0.20 -32.86
C LEU A 253 -3.33 -0.04 -33.98
N ARG A 254 -4.60 -0.08 -33.60
CA ARG A 254 -5.75 -0.27 -34.49
C ARG A 254 -6.67 0.96 -34.42
N PRO A 255 -7.45 1.22 -35.43
CA PRO A 255 -8.44 2.32 -35.40
C PRO A 255 -9.42 2.25 -34.23
N SER A 256 -9.78 1.03 -33.78
CA SER A 256 -10.62 0.80 -32.59
C SER A 256 -9.98 1.27 -31.28
N ASP A 257 -8.65 1.35 -31.22
CA ASP A 257 -7.92 1.75 -30.01
C ASP A 257 -8.12 3.24 -29.68
N ARG A 258 -8.66 4.04 -30.62
CA ARG A 258 -9.06 5.43 -30.37
C ARG A 258 -10.10 5.60 -29.24
N SER A 259 -10.76 4.53 -28.85
CA SER A 259 -11.71 4.54 -27.72
C SER A 259 -11.06 4.95 -26.38
N VAL A 260 -9.74 4.79 -26.22
CA VAL A 260 -9.02 5.17 -25.01
C VAL A 260 -8.58 6.64 -25.00
N LEU A 261 -8.73 7.38 -26.10
CA LEU A 261 -8.38 8.79 -26.19
C LEU A 261 -9.35 9.66 -25.38
N PRO A 262 -8.89 10.83 -24.90
CA PRO A 262 -9.77 11.88 -24.40
C PRO A 262 -10.84 12.26 -25.43
N ASP A 263 -12.03 12.59 -24.96
CA ASP A 263 -13.19 12.87 -25.83
C ASP A 263 -12.93 13.99 -26.84
N SER A 264 -12.23 15.05 -26.42
CA SER A 264 -11.80 16.17 -27.26
C SER A 264 -10.98 15.71 -28.47
N ALA A 265 -9.89 15.00 -28.23
CA ALA A 265 -8.99 14.49 -29.26
C ALA A 265 -9.69 13.47 -30.16
N ARG A 266 -10.48 12.57 -29.55
CA ARG A 266 -11.24 11.55 -30.27
C ARG A 266 -12.25 12.17 -31.24
N SER A 267 -12.97 13.20 -30.80
CA SER A 267 -13.96 13.91 -31.64
C SER A 267 -13.34 14.56 -32.86
N VAL A 268 -12.21 15.28 -32.66
CA VAL A 268 -11.48 15.95 -33.75
C VAL A 268 -10.91 14.95 -34.74
N LEU A 269 -10.31 13.85 -34.28
CA LEU A 269 -9.72 12.81 -35.13
C LEU A 269 -10.78 11.99 -35.91
N ASN A 270 -12.02 11.95 -35.46
CA ASN A 270 -13.13 11.26 -36.13
C ASN A 270 -13.94 12.18 -37.05
N ALA A 271 -13.96 13.50 -36.81
CA ALA A 271 -14.74 14.47 -37.59
C ALA A 271 -14.28 14.67 -39.06
N GLY A 272 -13.18 14.06 -39.45
CA GLY A 272 -12.62 14.19 -40.80
C GLY A 272 -12.57 12.90 -41.60
N ARG A 273 -13.54 11.99 -41.35
CA ARG A 273 -13.75 10.79 -42.18
C ARG A 273 -14.99 10.96 -43.03
#